data_898da8d16f3e4220b686b9c48cfc9b5e
#
_entry.id   898da8d16f3e4220b686b9c48cfc9b5e
#
_cell.length_a   1.000
_cell.length_b   1.000
_cell.length_c   1.000
_cell.angle_alpha   90.00
_cell.angle_beta   90.00
_cell.angle_gamma   90.00
#
_symmetry.space_group_name_H-M   'P 1'
#
loop_
_entity.id
_entity.type
_entity.pdbx_description
1 polymer ?
#
loop_
_entity_poly.entity_id
_entity_poly.type
_entity_poly.pdbx_seq_one_letter_code
_entity_poly.pdbx_strand_id
1 'polypeptide(L)'
;SSAASDVYKRQIRALEAATGVEIVVDDTPEAIVLSAFDPVRREIARLALHQLVTDGRIHPARIEEVVAKVRKQVEEEIIETGKRTTIDLGIHGLHPELIRIIGKMKYRSSYGQNLLQHARETANLCAVMASELGLNPKKAKRAGLLHDIGKVPDEEPELPHALYGMKLAEKFKEKPDICNAIGAHHDEVEMTSLLAPIVQV
;
A
#
# COMPACT_ATOMS: atom_id res chain seq x y z
N SER A 1 -34.52 -12.43 21.45
CA SER A 1 -33.22 -11.73 21.47
C SER A 1 -32.03 -12.61 21.08
N SER A 2 -31.99 -13.90 21.41
CA SER A 2 -30.90 -14.81 21.05
C SER A 2 -30.80 -15.08 19.55
N ALA A 3 -31.92 -15.28 18.86
CA ALA A 3 -31.95 -15.57 17.43
C ALA A 3 -31.41 -14.39 16.59
N ALA A 4 -31.75 -13.16 16.95
CA ALA A 4 -31.24 -11.96 16.25
C ALA A 4 -29.72 -11.81 16.46
N SER A 5 -29.23 -12.10 17.68
CA SER A 5 -27.80 -12.10 17.97
C SER A 5 -27.03 -13.16 17.17
N ASP A 6 -27.61 -14.34 16.99
CA ASP A 6 -26.99 -15.43 16.23
C ASP A 6 -26.96 -15.16 14.72
N VAL A 7 -27.99 -14.51 14.19
CA VAL A 7 -28.00 -14.03 12.79
C VAL A 7 -26.92 -12.99 12.56
N TYR A 8 -26.81 -12.01 13.46
CA TYR A 8 -25.82 -10.95 13.39
C TYR A 8 -24.38 -11.52 13.43
N LYS A 9 -24.11 -12.46 14.36
CA LYS A 9 -22.82 -13.13 14.45
C LYS A 9 -22.45 -13.89 13.16
N ARG A 10 -23.42 -14.57 12.56
CA ARG A 10 -23.20 -15.28 11.29
C ARG A 10 -22.86 -14.32 10.14
N GLN A 11 -23.50 -13.17 10.11
CA GLN A 11 -23.23 -12.12 9.12
C GLN A 11 -21.82 -11.54 9.27
N ILE A 12 -21.39 -11.28 10.49
CA ILE A 12 -20.02 -10.82 10.78
C ILE A 12 -19.00 -11.86 10.34
N ARG A 13 -19.22 -13.14 10.65
CA ARG A 13 -18.33 -14.23 10.22
C ARG A 13 -18.27 -14.38 8.69
N ALA A 14 -19.39 -14.19 8.00
CA ALA A 14 -19.41 -14.21 6.54
C ALA A 14 -18.61 -13.05 5.95
N LEU A 15 -18.66 -11.86 6.54
CA LEU A 15 -17.86 -10.72 6.13
C LEU A 15 -16.38 -10.95 6.41
N GLU A 16 -16.01 -11.50 7.56
CA GLU A 16 -14.63 -11.88 7.88
C GLU A 16 -14.08 -12.88 6.86
N ALA A 17 -14.84 -13.92 6.53
CA ALA A 17 -14.43 -14.92 5.54
C ALA A 17 -14.25 -14.33 4.14
N ALA A 18 -15.14 -13.42 3.73
CA ALA A 18 -15.08 -12.79 2.40
C ALA A 18 -13.95 -11.78 2.25
N THR A 19 -13.54 -11.12 3.33
CA THR A 19 -12.53 -10.04 3.32
C THR A 19 -11.17 -10.47 3.84
N GLY A 20 -11.10 -11.53 4.65
CA GLY A 20 -9.89 -11.93 5.38
C GLY A 20 -9.50 -10.96 6.50
N VAL A 21 -10.45 -10.19 7.01
CA VAL A 21 -10.26 -9.19 8.06
C VAL A 21 -10.92 -9.68 9.34
N GLU A 22 -10.23 -9.57 10.47
CA GLU A 22 -10.81 -9.82 11.79
C GLU A 22 -11.71 -8.65 12.19
N ILE A 23 -12.95 -8.97 12.55
CA ILE A 23 -13.95 -7.97 12.94
C ILE A 23 -14.31 -8.20 14.41
N VAL A 24 -13.93 -7.22 15.23
CA VAL A 24 -14.25 -7.24 16.67
C VAL A 24 -15.37 -6.24 16.93
N VAL A 25 -16.47 -6.75 17.46
CA VAL A 25 -17.60 -5.93 17.90
C VAL A 25 -17.41 -5.65 19.38
N ASP A 26 -17.19 -4.40 19.73
CA ASP A 26 -17.08 -3.99 21.13
C ASP A 26 -18.45 -3.95 21.81
N ASP A 27 -18.49 -4.14 23.14
CA ASP A 27 -19.71 -4.08 23.96
C ASP A 27 -20.32 -2.68 23.99
N THR A 28 -19.57 -1.65 23.60
CA THR A 28 -20.13 -0.31 23.35
C THR A 28 -20.84 -0.31 22.01
N PRO A 29 -22.14 0.10 21.94
CA PRO A 29 -22.99 -0.18 20.78
C PRO A 29 -22.63 0.52 19.46
N GLU A 30 -21.51 1.21 19.38
CA GLU A 30 -21.18 2.01 18.20
C GLU A 30 -19.75 1.78 17.64
N ALA A 31 -18.96 0.87 18.23
CA ALA A 31 -17.59 0.66 17.78
C ALA A 31 -17.40 -0.75 17.20
N ILE A 32 -17.03 -0.81 15.92
CA ILE A 32 -16.56 -2.02 15.24
C ILE A 32 -15.09 -1.80 14.91
N VAL A 33 -14.22 -2.68 15.38
CA VAL A 33 -12.80 -2.64 15.10
C VAL A 33 -12.46 -3.65 14.00
N LEU A 34 -11.82 -3.18 12.94
CA LEU A 34 -11.34 -3.98 11.83
C LEU A 34 -9.83 -4.16 11.97
N SER A 35 -9.37 -5.40 11.99
CA SER A 35 -7.95 -5.72 12.14
C SER A 35 -7.47 -6.65 11.04
N ALA A 36 -6.44 -6.22 10.32
CA ALA A 36 -5.73 -7.04 9.35
C ALA A 36 -4.31 -6.47 9.16
N PHE A 37 -3.37 -7.32 8.80
CA PHE A 37 -2.03 -6.87 8.44
C PHE A 37 -2.08 -5.98 7.17
N ASP A 38 -2.85 -6.39 6.17
CA ASP A 38 -3.01 -5.66 4.92
C ASP A 38 -4.03 -4.51 5.06
N PRO A 39 -3.59 -3.23 4.98
CA PRO A 39 -4.49 -2.09 5.08
C PRO A 39 -5.48 -2.00 3.92
N VAL A 40 -5.17 -2.58 2.75
CA VAL A 40 -6.10 -2.64 1.61
C VAL A 40 -7.30 -3.54 1.94
N ARG A 41 -7.06 -4.69 2.56
CA ARG A 41 -8.15 -5.57 3.02
C ARG A 41 -9.02 -4.89 4.06
N ARG A 42 -8.43 -4.15 5.00
CA ARG A 42 -9.19 -3.36 5.98
C ARG A 42 -10.07 -2.32 5.31
N GLU A 43 -9.57 -1.62 4.31
CA GLU A 43 -10.35 -0.63 3.56
C GLU A 43 -11.50 -1.28 2.80
N ILE A 44 -11.28 -2.42 2.16
CA ILE A 44 -12.33 -3.20 1.50
C ILE A 44 -13.41 -3.59 2.49
N ALA A 45 -13.03 -4.11 3.66
CA ALA A 45 -13.97 -4.50 4.71
C ALA A 45 -14.77 -3.30 5.24
N ARG A 46 -14.10 -2.16 5.45
CA ARG A 46 -14.74 -0.92 5.91
C ARG A 46 -15.80 -0.44 4.93
N LEU A 47 -15.46 -0.36 3.66
CA LEU A 47 -16.38 0.09 2.61
C LEU A 47 -17.55 -0.89 2.41
N ALA A 48 -17.25 -2.19 2.41
CA ALA A 48 -18.28 -3.22 2.29
C ALA A 48 -19.27 -3.16 3.47
N LEU A 49 -18.76 -3.05 4.69
CA LEU A 49 -19.59 -2.92 5.89
C LEU A 49 -20.46 -1.66 5.84
N HIS A 50 -19.90 -0.53 5.43
CA HIS A 50 -20.64 0.72 5.28
C HIS A 50 -21.79 0.58 4.27
N GLN A 51 -21.55 -0.04 3.11
CA GLN A 51 -22.60 -0.28 2.12
C GLN A 51 -23.69 -1.21 2.65
N LEU A 52 -23.32 -2.30 3.31
CA LEU A 52 -24.27 -3.26 3.87
C LEU A 52 -25.15 -2.65 4.96
N VAL A 53 -24.57 -1.84 5.83
CA VAL A 53 -25.31 -1.13 6.89
C VAL A 53 -26.25 -0.09 6.29
N THR A 54 -25.80 0.64 5.28
CA THR A 54 -26.61 1.67 4.61
C THR A 54 -27.80 1.06 3.87
N ASP A 55 -27.60 -0.07 3.18
CA ASP A 55 -28.66 -0.76 2.45
C ASP A 55 -29.65 -1.51 3.36
N GLY A 56 -29.29 -1.76 4.61
CA GLY A 56 -30.12 -2.50 5.57
C GLY A 56 -30.34 -3.97 5.19
N ARG A 57 -29.67 -4.49 4.18
CA ARG A 57 -29.82 -5.86 3.64
C ARG A 57 -28.57 -6.68 3.89
N ILE A 58 -28.45 -7.22 5.07
CA ILE A 58 -27.32 -8.09 5.41
C ILE A 58 -27.72 -9.56 5.20
N HIS A 59 -27.54 -10.05 3.98
CA HIS A 59 -27.75 -11.45 3.60
C HIS A 59 -26.41 -12.03 3.11
N PRO A 60 -26.04 -13.29 3.38
CA PRO A 60 -24.75 -13.86 2.97
C PRO A 60 -24.43 -13.69 1.49
N ALA A 61 -25.40 -13.90 0.59
CA ALA A 61 -25.22 -13.69 -0.84
C ALA A 61 -24.95 -12.21 -1.18
N ARG A 62 -25.59 -11.29 -0.45
CA ARG A 62 -25.36 -9.85 -0.61
C ARG A 62 -23.98 -9.43 -0.10
N ILE A 63 -23.48 -10.04 0.97
CA ILE A 63 -22.15 -9.79 1.49
C ILE A 63 -21.09 -10.10 0.44
N GLU A 64 -21.13 -11.27 -0.17
CA GLU A 64 -20.17 -11.66 -1.22
C GLU A 64 -20.24 -10.72 -2.43
N GLU A 65 -21.42 -10.35 -2.86
CA GLU A 65 -21.64 -9.42 -3.98
C GLU A 65 -21.05 -8.04 -3.69
N VAL A 66 -21.33 -7.48 -2.52
CA VAL A 66 -20.82 -6.16 -2.10
C VAL A 66 -19.30 -6.19 -1.95
N VAL A 67 -18.74 -7.23 -1.33
CA VAL A 67 -17.30 -7.37 -1.17
C VAL A 67 -16.59 -7.46 -2.54
N ALA A 68 -17.12 -8.23 -3.47
CA ALA A 68 -16.55 -8.33 -4.82
C ALA A 68 -16.59 -6.98 -5.55
N LYS A 69 -17.69 -6.25 -5.45
CA LYS A 69 -17.83 -4.91 -6.03
C LYS A 69 -16.85 -3.91 -5.43
N VAL A 70 -16.75 -3.87 -4.12
CA VAL A 70 -15.86 -2.97 -3.38
C VAL A 70 -14.40 -3.30 -3.68
N ARG A 71 -14.05 -4.58 -3.72
CA ARG A 71 -12.70 -5.03 -4.06
C ARG A 71 -12.27 -4.54 -5.44
N LYS A 72 -13.15 -4.61 -6.42
CA LYS A 72 -12.92 -4.11 -7.77
C LYS A 72 -12.73 -2.59 -7.78
N GLN A 73 -13.56 -1.84 -7.06
CA GLN A 73 -13.46 -0.39 -6.95
C GLN A 73 -12.14 0.04 -6.31
N VAL A 74 -11.73 -0.63 -5.24
CA VAL A 74 -10.46 -0.33 -4.55
C VAL A 74 -9.26 -0.65 -5.44
N GLU A 75 -9.29 -1.76 -6.17
CA GLU A 75 -8.23 -2.11 -7.12
C GLU A 75 -8.10 -1.07 -8.24
N GLU A 76 -9.19 -0.62 -8.81
CA GLU A 76 -9.20 0.45 -9.82
C GLU A 76 -8.64 1.76 -9.25
N GLU A 77 -8.99 2.12 -8.03
CA GLU A 77 -8.45 3.30 -7.34
C GLU A 77 -6.94 3.20 -7.08
N ILE A 78 -6.47 2.03 -6.68
CA ILE A 78 -5.03 1.76 -6.48
C ILE A 78 -4.26 2.02 -7.77
N ILE A 79 -4.70 1.45 -8.87
CA ILE A 79 -4.04 1.61 -10.18
C ILE A 79 -4.08 3.07 -10.63
N GLU A 80 -5.22 3.73 -10.51
CA GLU A 80 -5.36 5.14 -10.86
C GLU A 80 -4.45 6.04 -10.01
N THR A 81 -4.40 5.82 -8.71
CA THR A 81 -3.53 6.55 -7.79
C THR A 81 -2.05 6.39 -8.15
N GLY A 82 -1.63 5.17 -8.47
CA GLY A 82 -0.26 4.89 -8.91
C GLY A 82 0.08 5.61 -10.21
N LYS A 83 -0.80 5.54 -11.20
CA LYS A 83 -0.63 6.24 -12.48
C LYS A 83 -0.56 7.75 -12.31
N ARG A 84 -1.45 8.32 -11.52
CA ARG A 84 -1.47 9.77 -11.24
C ARG A 84 -0.19 10.22 -10.55
N THR A 85 0.31 9.45 -9.60
CA THR A 85 1.57 9.73 -8.91
C THR A 85 2.74 9.79 -9.89
N THR A 86 2.84 8.82 -10.79
CA THR A 86 3.92 8.81 -11.80
C THR A 86 3.82 9.97 -12.77
N ILE A 87 2.61 10.34 -13.19
CA ILE A 87 2.37 11.49 -14.05
C ILE A 87 2.77 12.80 -13.36
N ASP A 88 2.31 13.01 -12.13
CA ASP A 88 2.61 14.21 -11.34
C ASP A 88 4.12 14.39 -11.11
N LEU A 89 4.84 13.31 -10.91
CA LEU A 89 6.29 13.33 -10.70
C LEU A 89 7.09 13.28 -12.01
N GLY A 90 6.45 13.09 -13.15
CA GLY A 90 7.13 12.97 -14.44
C GLY A 90 8.00 11.72 -14.54
N ILE A 91 7.64 10.63 -13.87
CA ILE A 91 8.35 9.35 -13.92
C ILE A 91 7.67 8.45 -14.95
N HIS A 92 8.46 7.91 -15.87
CA HIS A 92 7.96 7.10 -16.98
C HIS A 92 8.58 5.70 -17.00
N GLY A 93 7.87 4.76 -17.63
CA GLY A 93 8.40 3.43 -17.90
C GLY A 93 8.46 2.51 -16.68
N LEU A 94 7.69 2.79 -15.61
CA LEU A 94 7.55 1.85 -14.49
C LEU A 94 6.72 0.63 -14.91
N HIS A 95 7.14 -0.54 -14.46
CA HIS A 95 6.35 -1.76 -14.63
C HIS A 95 4.96 -1.59 -14.01
N PRO A 96 3.87 -2.09 -14.63
CA PRO A 96 2.51 -1.97 -14.09
C PRO A 96 2.36 -2.43 -12.63
N GLU A 97 3.08 -3.49 -12.22
CA GLU A 97 3.08 -3.95 -10.83
C GLU A 97 3.71 -2.96 -9.86
N LEU A 98 4.74 -2.23 -10.27
CA LEU A 98 5.32 -1.15 -9.46
C LEU A 98 4.35 0.02 -9.32
N ILE A 99 3.64 0.36 -10.39
CA ILE A 99 2.59 1.39 -10.36
C ILE A 99 1.50 0.99 -9.37
N ARG A 100 1.08 -0.27 -9.39
CA ARG A 100 0.10 -0.81 -8.46
C ARG A 100 0.59 -0.73 -7.01
N ILE A 101 1.83 -1.12 -6.74
CA ILE A 101 2.44 -1.03 -5.40
C ILE A 101 2.47 0.41 -4.91
N ILE A 102 2.83 1.37 -5.76
CA ILE A 102 2.81 2.80 -5.44
C ILE A 102 1.40 3.25 -5.05
N GLY A 103 0.39 2.83 -5.79
CA GLY A 103 -1.02 3.12 -5.45
C GLY A 103 -1.43 2.58 -4.09
N LYS A 104 -0.95 1.39 -3.71
CA LYS A 104 -1.20 0.77 -2.40
C LYS A 104 -0.58 1.54 -1.23
N MET A 105 0.45 2.32 -1.46
CA MET A 105 1.06 3.16 -0.43
C MET A 105 0.09 4.18 0.18
N LYS A 106 -0.96 4.56 -0.54
CA LYS A 106 -2.00 5.46 -0.05
C LYS A 106 -2.68 4.93 1.22
N TYR A 107 -2.76 3.62 1.37
CA TYR A 107 -3.48 2.97 2.47
C TYR A 107 -2.61 2.65 3.68
N ARG A 108 -1.33 2.96 3.64
CA ARG A 108 -0.39 2.64 4.71
C ARG A 108 0.23 3.89 5.33
N SER A 109 0.39 3.86 6.64
CA SER A 109 1.10 4.90 7.39
C SER A 109 2.33 4.30 8.07
N SER A 110 3.38 5.10 8.21
CA SER A 110 4.59 4.76 8.94
C SER A 110 5.01 5.97 9.77
N TYR A 111 5.20 5.79 11.07
CA TYR A 111 5.53 6.88 12.00
C TYR A 111 4.59 8.09 11.91
N GLY A 112 3.29 7.82 11.74
CA GLY A 112 2.25 8.86 11.66
C GLY A 112 2.16 9.60 10.32
N GLN A 113 2.98 9.25 9.34
CA GLN A 113 2.97 9.84 8.00
C GLN A 113 2.41 8.86 6.97
N ASN A 114 1.57 9.36 6.04
CA ASN A 114 1.11 8.57 4.91
C ASN A 114 2.30 8.16 4.03
N LEU A 115 2.39 6.87 3.71
CA LEU A 115 3.54 6.32 2.99
C LEU A 115 3.66 6.88 1.56
N LEU A 116 2.55 7.08 0.86
CA LEU A 116 2.56 7.66 -0.48
C LEU A 116 3.04 9.12 -0.46
N GLN A 117 2.55 9.92 0.47
CA GLN A 117 2.97 11.31 0.60
C GLN A 117 4.46 11.40 0.93
N HIS A 118 4.94 10.57 1.84
CA HIS A 118 6.36 10.47 2.15
C HIS A 118 7.19 10.11 0.90
N ALA A 119 6.74 9.13 0.12
CA ALA A 119 7.42 8.73 -1.11
C ALA A 119 7.47 9.88 -2.15
N ARG A 120 6.40 10.63 -2.31
CA ARG A 120 6.34 11.81 -3.20
C ARG A 120 7.30 12.91 -2.76
N GLU A 121 7.30 13.23 -1.48
CA GLU A 121 8.21 14.24 -0.89
C GLU A 121 9.67 13.80 -1.04
N THR A 122 9.98 12.55 -0.73
CA THR A 122 11.32 11.99 -0.89
C THR A 122 11.79 12.05 -2.35
N ALA A 123 10.90 11.70 -3.30
CA ALA A 123 11.21 11.79 -4.72
C ALA A 123 11.62 13.19 -5.15
N ASN A 124 10.86 14.20 -4.74
CA ASN A 124 11.16 15.59 -5.06
C ASN A 124 12.44 16.09 -4.40
N LEU A 125 12.68 15.74 -3.13
CA LEU A 125 13.91 16.10 -2.42
C LEU A 125 15.14 15.45 -3.06
N CYS A 126 15.04 14.17 -3.42
CA CYS A 126 16.13 13.47 -4.11
C CYS A 126 16.47 14.13 -5.45
N ALA A 127 15.46 14.57 -6.20
CA ALA A 127 15.68 15.27 -7.46
C ALA A 127 16.42 16.59 -7.28
N VAL A 128 16.04 17.39 -6.27
CA VAL A 128 16.70 18.65 -5.94
C VAL A 128 18.15 18.41 -5.53
N MET A 129 18.39 17.48 -4.62
CA MET A 129 19.74 17.14 -4.17
C MET A 129 20.64 16.65 -5.32
N ALA A 130 20.12 15.80 -6.18
CA ALA A 130 20.87 15.30 -7.34
C ALA A 130 21.21 16.42 -8.31
N SER A 131 20.30 17.34 -8.58
CA SER A 131 20.55 18.50 -9.43
C SER A 131 21.69 19.37 -8.89
N GLU A 132 21.68 19.65 -7.59
CA GLU A 132 22.73 20.45 -6.96
C GLU A 132 24.10 19.78 -6.96
N LEU A 133 24.13 18.45 -6.89
CA LEU A 133 25.35 17.64 -6.93
C LEU A 133 25.82 17.31 -8.36
N GLY A 134 25.10 17.75 -9.39
CA GLY A 134 25.44 17.45 -10.78
C GLY A 134 25.11 16.00 -11.18
N LEU A 135 24.26 15.32 -10.41
CA LEU A 135 23.80 13.96 -10.71
C LEU A 135 22.46 13.99 -11.48
N ASN A 136 22.03 12.83 -11.96
CA ASN A 136 20.81 12.73 -12.74
C ASN A 136 19.56 12.88 -11.83
N PRO A 137 18.83 14.01 -11.90
CA PRO A 137 17.68 14.24 -11.03
C PRO A 137 16.50 13.32 -11.32
N LYS A 138 16.33 12.87 -12.56
CA LYS A 138 15.25 11.95 -12.94
C LYS A 138 15.43 10.58 -12.30
N LYS A 139 16.66 10.07 -12.33
CA LYS A 139 16.99 8.79 -11.66
C LYS A 139 16.86 8.89 -10.14
N ALA A 140 17.31 9.98 -9.56
CA ALA A 140 17.20 10.22 -8.11
C ALA A 140 15.73 10.30 -7.68
N LYS A 141 14.90 10.99 -8.44
CA LYS A 141 13.45 11.06 -8.21
C LYS A 141 12.82 9.67 -8.24
N ARG A 142 13.17 8.87 -9.22
CA ARG A 142 12.68 7.50 -9.38
C ARG A 142 13.08 6.61 -8.18
N ALA A 143 14.33 6.67 -7.77
CA ALA A 143 14.83 5.94 -6.61
C ALA A 143 14.13 6.38 -5.33
N GLY A 144 13.94 7.67 -5.13
CA GLY A 144 13.24 8.22 -3.97
C GLY A 144 11.79 7.76 -3.90
N LEU A 145 11.08 7.74 -5.02
CA LEU A 145 9.71 7.23 -5.08
C LEU A 145 9.63 5.74 -4.68
N LEU A 146 10.59 4.94 -5.10
CA LEU A 146 10.59 3.49 -4.93
C LEU A 146 11.25 3.00 -3.64
N HIS A 147 11.90 3.87 -2.85
CA HIS A 147 12.74 3.41 -1.73
C HIS A 147 11.98 2.60 -0.67
N ASP A 148 10.72 2.89 -0.45
CA ASP A 148 9.89 2.25 0.58
C ASP A 148 8.84 1.27 0.03
N ILE A 149 8.95 0.82 -1.23
CA ILE A 149 8.01 -0.16 -1.79
C ILE A 149 7.99 -1.49 -1.02
N GLY A 150 9.08 -1.80 -0.31
CA GLY A 150 9.15 -2.99 0.54
C GLY A 150 8.27 -2.94 1.79
N LYS A 151 7.68 -1.79 2.11
CA LYS A 151 6.73 -1.62 3.22
C LYS A 151 5.28 -1.96 2.83
N VAL A 152 5.02 -2.37 1.60
CA VAL A 152 3.66 -2.56 1.06
C VAL A 152 3.32 -4.02 0.71
N PRO A 153 3.83 -5.05 1.42
CA PRO A 153 3.41 -6.42 1.14
C PRO A 153 2.02 -6.70 1.71
N ASP A 154 1.30 -7.66 1.10
CA ASP A 154 -0.01 -8.13 1.57
C ASP A 154 0.11 -8.97 2.84
N GLU A 155 1.25 -9.61 3.04
CA GLU A 155 1.60 -10.43 4.21
C GLU A 155 2.92 -9.95 4.79
N GLU A 156 3.16 -10.27 6.07
CA GLU A 156 4.41 -9.90 6.74
C GLU A 156 5.61 -10.54 6.03
N PRO A 157 6.56 -9.75 5.49
CA PRO A 157 7.70 -10.31 4.77
C PRO A 157 8.75 -10.86 5.73
N GLU A 158 9.47 -11.89 5.31
CA GLU A 158 10.62 -12.44 6.06
C GLU A 158 11.86 -11.53 6.00
N LEU A 159 11.93 -10.65 4.98
CA LEU A 159 13.04 -9.74 4.76
C LEU A 159 12.74 -8.34 5.30
N PRO A 160 13.77 -7.60 5.75
CA PRO A 160 13.65 -6.17 5.99
C PRO A 160 13.13 -5.44 4.76
N HIS A 161 12.39 -4.35 4.96
CA HIS A 161 11.70 -3.67 3.85
C HIS A 161 12.65 -3.15 2.75
N ALA A 162 13.86 -2.70 3.10
CA ALA A 162 14.82 -2.24 2.10
C ALA A 162 15.27 -3.37 1.17
N LEU A 163 15.57 -4.54 1.71
CA LEU A 163 15.94 -5.72 0.92
C LEU A 163 14.77 -6.26 0.11
N TYR A 164 13.59 -6.31 0.69
CA TYR A 164 12.38 -6.73 0.00
C TYR A 164 12.04 -5.80 -1.15
N GLY A 165 12.14 -4.49 -0.93
CA GLY A 165 11.94 -3.47 -1.97
C GLY A 165 12.96 -3.58 -3.10
N MET A 166 14.23 -3.82 -2.78
CA MET A 166 15.27 -4.05 -3.78
C MET A 166 14.94 -5.26 -4.66
N LYS A 167 14.51 -6.38 -4.05
CA LYS A 167 14.11 -7.57 -4.80
C LYS A 167 12.90 -7.34 -5.70
N LEU A 168 11.92 -6.59 -5.23
CA LEU A 168 10.77 -6.19 -6.06
C LEU A 168 11.21 -5.35 -7.26
N ALA A 169 12.09 -4.38 -7.03
CA ALA A 169 12.61 -3.52 -8.10
C ALA A 169 13.39 -4.33 -9.14
N GLU A 170 14.21 -5.28 -8.72
CA GLU A 170 14.94 -6.20 -9.60
C GLU A 170 13.96 -7.07 -10.42
N LYS A 171 12.96 -7.64 -9.75
CA LYS A 171 11.94 -8.48 -10.38
C LYS A 171 11.19 -7.73 -11.48
N PHE A 172 10.88 -6.46 -11.24
CA PHE A 172 10.14 -5.61 -12.18
C PHE A 172 11.03 -4.71 -13.03
N LYS A 173 12.28 -5.14 -13.23
CA LYS A 173 13.22 -4.65 -14.25
C LYS A 173 13.70 -3.21 -14.06
N GLU A 174 13.80 -2.75 -12.82
CA GLU A 174 14.49 -1.50 -12.54
C GLU A 174 16.00 -1.65 -12.74
N LYS A 175 16.65 -0.55 -13.10
CA LYS A 175 18.11 -0.56 -13.34
C LYS A 175 18.89 -0.83 -12.04
N PRO A 176 20.11 -1.42 -12.14
CA PRO A 176 20.89 -1.79 -10.96
C PRO A 176 21.19 -0.64 -10.00
N ASP A 177 21.41 0.58 -10.49
CA ASP A 177 21.66 1.75 -9.65
C ASP A 177 20.44 2.14 -8.81
N ILE A 178 19.24 2.02 -9.38
CA ILE A 178 17.98 2.22 -8.67
C ILE A 178 17.78 1.14 -7.61
N CYS A 179 17.97 -0.13 -7.97
CA CYS A 179 17.85 -1.26 -7.05
C CYS A 179 18.81 -1.13 -5.87
N ASN A 180 20.06 -0.74 -6.13
CA ASN A 180 21.05 -0.51 -5.08
C ASN A 180 20.65 0.62 -4.13
N ALA A 181 20.16 1.73 -4.66
CA ALA A 181 19.68 2.84 -3.84
C ALA A 181 18.54 2.43 -2.90
N ILE A 182 17.63 1.59 -3.38
CA ILE A 182 16.54 1.04 -2.57
C ILE A 182 17.07 0.12 -1.47
N GLY A 183 17.93 -0.83 -1.83
CA GLY A 183 18.47 -1.82 -0.88
C GLY A 183 19.40 -1.23 0.17
N ALA A 184 20.10 -0.18 -0.15
CA ALA A 184 21.15 0.40 0.69
C ALA A 184 20.67 1.54 1.61
N HIS A 185 19.40 1.98 1.54
CA HIS A 185 18.96 3.16 2.28
C HIS A 185 18.94 2.98 3.81
N HIS A 186 19.04 1.76 4.31
CA HIS A 186 19.23 1.44 5.74
C HIS A 186 20.49 0.63 6.02
N ASP A 187 21.52 0.79 5.20
CA ASP A 187 22.85 0.15 5.36
C ASP A 187 22.85 -1.38 5.34
N GLU A 188 21.80 -2.03 4.86
CA GLU A 188 21.69 -3.49 4.77
C GLU A 188 22.43 -4.07 3.56
N VAL A 189 22.72 -3.23 2.59
CA VAL A 189 23.45 -3.54 1.36
C VAL A 189 24.53 -2.48 1.15
N GLU A 190 25.69 -2.86 0.62
CA GLU A 190 26.76 -1.93 0.30
C GLU A 190 26.31 -0.96 -0.81
N MET A 191 26.60 0.33 -0.62
CA MET A 191 26.33 1.36 -1.62
C MET A 191 27.28 1.24 -2.81
N THR A 192 26.75 0.91 -3.97
CA THR A 192 27.49 0.86 -5.24
C THR A 192 27.03 1.92 -6.24
N SER A 193 25.94 2.63 -5.92
CA SER A 193 25.35 3.69 -6.74
C SER A 193 25.55 5.05 -6.09
N LEU A 194 25.78 6.09 -6.88
CA LEU A 194 25.81 7.48 -6.40
C LEU A 194 24.43 7.98 -5.95
N LEU A 195 23.35 7.27 -6.31
CA LEU A 195 22.00 7.57 -5.87
C LEU A 195 21.75 7.11 -4.42
N ALA A 196 22.42 6.08 -3.96
CA ALA A 196 22.20 5.49 -2.64
C ALA A 196 22.38 6.50 -1.48
N PRO A 197 23.47 7.30 -1.42
CA PRO A 197 23.61 8.32 -0.39
C PRO A 197 22.52 9.38 -0.40
N ILE A 198 22.01 9.74 -1.59
CA ILE A 198 20.95 10.73 -1.76
C ILE A 198 19.63 10.21 -1.16
N VAL A 199 19.28 8.97 -1.41
CA VAL A 199 18.06 8.34 -0.90
C VAL A 199 18.14 8.15 0.62
N GLN A 200 19.31 7.79 1.15
CA GLN A 200 19.51 7.54 2.57
C GLN A 200 19.31 8.80 3.43
N VAL A 201 19.69 9.94 2.94
CA VAL A 201 19.58 11.23 3.66
C VAL A 201 18.12 11.65 3.78
#